data_1dcb15f3baabad38dba304dc7a9171b7
#
_entry.id   1dcb15f3baabad38dba304dc7a9171b7
#
_cell.length_a   1.000
_cell.length_b   1.000
_cell.length_c   1.000
_cell.angle_alpha   90.00
_cell.angle_beta   90.00
_cell.angle_gamma   90.00
#
_symmetry.space_group_name_H-M   'P 1'
#
loop_
_entity.id
_entity.type
_entity.pdbx_description
1 polymer ?
#
loop_
_entity_poly.entity_id
_entity_poly.type
_entity_poly.pdbx_seq_one_letter_code
_entity_poly.pdbx_strand_id
1 'polypeptide(L)'
;MLKSYRFTCQACEVRLMIKDQPYAEGAHIRAVGYPHNGPDVAENMLCLCPNCHAQFDAGAITVDDDLNLSRNGEPAGKLHVVKECHPSFEQLAYHRATS
;
A
#
# COMPACT_ATOMS: atom_id res chain seq x y z
N MET A 1 -11.18 4.14 3.63
CA MET A 1 -10.10 3.15 3.49
C MET A 1 -9.19 3.14 4.72
N LEU A 2 -8.62 4.26 5.15
CA LEU A 2 -7.72 4.30 6.32
C LEU A 2 -8.37 3.77 7.60
N LYS A 3 -9.65 4.09 7.81
CA LYS A 3 -10.39 3.62 8.99
C LYS A 3 -10.55 2.11 9.00
N SER A 4 -10.73 1.48 7.84
CA SER A 4 -10.85 0.02 7.74
C SER A 4 -9.59 -0.68 8.25
N TYR A 5 -8.43 -0.05 8.09
CA TYR A 5 -7.16 -0.55 8.59
C TYR A 5 -6.77 0.03 9.95
N ARG A 6 -7.66 0.81 10.57
CA ARG A 6 -7.39 1.47 11.86
C ARG A 6 -6.08 2.26 11.83
N PHE A 7 -5.77 2.89 10.68
CA PHE A 7 -4.55 3.65 10.47
C PHE A 7 -3.27 2.84 10.72
N THR A 8 -3.35 1.51 10.60
CA THR A 8 -2.20 0.61 10.75
C THR A 8 -1.59 0.36 9.38
N CYS A 9 -0.28 0.54 9.25
CA CYS A 9 0.42 0.31 7.99
C CYS A 9 0.26 -1.14 7.55
N GLN A 10 -0.22 -1.35 6.32
CA GLN A 10 -0.41 -2.70 5.80
C GLN A 10 0.90 -3.44 5.54
N ALA A 11 2.01 -2.70 5.39
CA ALA A 11 3.30 -3.31 5.08
C ALA A 11 4.11 -3.65 6.33
N CYS A 12 4.26 -2.71 7.27
CA CYS A 12 5.08 -2.93 8.46
C CYS A 12 4.28 -3.01 9.75
N GLU A 13 2.95 -2.81 9.66
CA GLU A 13 2.01 -2.91 10.77
C GLU A 13 2.22 -1.88 11.90
N VAL A 14 3.00 -0.83 11.64
CA VAL A 14 3.13 0.26 12.61
C VAL A 14 1.83 1.09 12.62
N ARG A 15 1.44 1.53 13.79
CA ARG A 15 0.33 2.48 13.95
C ARG A 15 0.88 3.73 14.60
N LEU A 16 1.15 4.72 13.76
CA LEU A 16 1.73 5.98 14.24
C LEU A 16 0.71 6.80 15.01
N MET A 17 1.16 7.42 16.07
CA MET A 17 0.35 8.37 16.82
C MET A 17 1.02 9.74 16.74
N ILE A 18 0.29 10.71 16.23
CA ILE A 18 0.75 12.11 16.24
C ILE A 18 -0.08 12.82 17.29
N LYS A 19 0.54 13.13 18.41
CA LYS A 19 -0.16 13.52 19.64
C LYS A 19 -1.11 12.39 20.02
N ASP A 20 -2.41 12.64 20.11
CA ASP A 20 -3.40 11.64 20.48
C ASP A 20 -4.18 11.09 19.28
N GLN A 21 -3.70 11.34 18.05
CA GLN A 21 -4.40 10.96 16.83
C GLN A 21 -3.61 9.93 16.03
N PRO A 22 -4.25 8.83 15.60
CA PRO A 22 -3.56 7.89 14.71
C PRO A 22 -3.33 8.53 13.33
N TYR A 23 -2.22 8.17 12.70
CA TYR A 23 -1.84 8.73 11.41
C TYR A 23 -1.35 7.65 10.46
N ALA A 24 -1.88 7.66 9.24
CA ALA A 24 -1.38 6.87 8.13
C ALA A 24 -1.68 7.62 6.84
N GLU A 25 -1.07 7.18 5.75
CA GLU A 25 -1.23 7.80 4.44
C GLU A 25 -1.91 6.84 3.48
N GLY A 26 -2.83 7.36 2.67
CA GLY A 26 -3.43 6.59 1.59
C GLY A 26 -2.52 6.65 0.38
N ALA A 27 -1.96 5.50 -0.01
CA ALA A 27 -1.06 5.41 -1.16
C ALA A 27 -1.81 4.79 -2.34
N HIS A 28 -1.87 5.48 -3.48
CA HIS A 28 -2.42 4.88 -4.69
C HIS A 28 -1.48 3.78 -5.18
N ILE A 29 -2.04 2.61 -5.47
CA ILE A 29 -1.26 1.46 -5.97
C ILE A 29 -0.79 1.76 -7.39
N ARG A 30 -1.73 2.13 -8.28
CA ARG A 30 -1.43 2.65 -9.60
C ARG A 30 -1.67 4.15 -9.56
N ALA A 31 -0.65 4.94 -9.90
CA ALA A 31 -0.75 6.40 -9.82
C ALA A 31 -1.93 6.94 -10.63
N VAL A 32 -2.63 7.92 -10.06
CA VAL A 32 -3.82 8.51 -10.70
C VAL A 32 -3.44 9.39 -11.88
N GLY A 33 -2.31 10.09 -11.79
CA GLY A 33 -1.87 11.01 -12.83
C GLY A 33 -1.35 10.32 -14.09
N TYR A 34 -1.28 11.11 -15.19
CA TYR A 34 -0.68 10.66 -16.44
C TYR A 34 0.79 10.26 -16.21
N PRO A 35 1.31 9.20 -16.83
CA PRO A 35 0.68 8.33 -17.84
C PRO A 35 -0.05 7.11 -17.27
N HIS A 36 -0.06 6.93 -15.97
CA HIS A 36 -0.58 5.71 -15.35
C HIS A 36 -2.10 5.67 -15.28
N ASN A 37 -2.73 6.80 -14.97
CA ASN A 37 -4.18 6.96 -14.97
C ASN A 37 -4.94 5.92 -14.14
N GLY A 38 -4.42 5.61 -12.94
CA GLY A 38 -5.08 4.69 -12.03
C GLY A 38 -6.41 5.24 -11.52
N PRO A 39 -7.36 4.38 -11.14
CA PRO A 39 -8.63 4.83 -10.61
C PRO A 39 -8.50 5.36 -9.18
N ASP A 40 -9.26 6.42 -8.86
CA ASP A 40 -9.28 6.98 -7.51
C ASP A 40 -10.38 6.29 -6.70
N VAL A 41 -10.16 5.03 -6.37
CA VAL A 41 -11.08 4.16 -5.62
C VAL A 41 -10.31 3.44 -4.52
N ALA A 42 -11.03 2.97 -3.50
CA ALA A 42 -10.42 2.32 -2.34
C ALA A 42 -9.59 1.09 -2.71
N GLU A 43 -10.02 0.32 -3.70
CA GLU A 43 -9.32 -0.90 -4.14
C GLU A 43 -7.98 -0.59 -4.80
N ASN A 44 -7.75 0.67 -5.20
CA ASN A 44 -6.47 1.13 -5.74
C ASN A 44 -5.63 1.87 -4.69
N MET A 45 -5.86 1.60 -3.41
CA MET A 45 -5.14 2.28 -2.34
C MET A 45 -4.64 1.31 -1.28
N LEU A 46 -3.53 1.66 -0.66
CA LEU A 46 -3.00 1.00 0.52
C LEU A 46 -2.91 2.00 1.66
N CYS A 47 -3.10 1.51 2.88
CA CYS A 47 -2.87 2.27 4.10
C CYS A 47 -1.41 2.04 4.51
N LEU A 48 -0.57 3.07 4.41
CA LEU A 48 0.86 2.94 4.67
C LEU A 48 1.37 4.04 5.59
N CYS A 49 2.38 3.72 6.39
CA CYS A 49 3.12 4.75 7.11
C CYS A 49 3.99 5.54 6.11
N PRO A 50 4.47 6.73 6.49
CA PRO A 50 5.28 7.55 5.56
C PRO A 50 6.50 6.83 4.99
N ASN A 51 7.19 6.01 5.78
CA ASN A 51 8.35 5.26 5.32
C ASN A 51 7.99 4.24 4.25
N CYS A 52 6.95 3.45 4.49
CA CYS A 52 6.52 2.44 3.52
C CYS A 52 5.89 3.09 2.29
N HIS A 53 5.19 4.21 2.45
CA HIS A 53 4.61 4.95 1.34
C HIS A 53 5.71 5.42 0.38
N ALA A 54 6.76 6.04 0.90
CA ALA A 54 7.87 6.50 0.06
C ALA A 54 8.54 5.33 -0.68
N GLN A 55 8.75 4.21 -0.01
CA GLN A 55 9.37 3.03 -0.61
C GLN A 55 8.48 2.37 -1.65
N PHE A 56 7.16 2.33 -1.39
CA PHE A 56 6.21 1.77 -2.34
C PHE A 56 6.15 2.60 -3.62
N ASP A 57 6.07 3.92 -3.50
CA ASP A 57 6.03 4.82 -4.65
C ASP A 57 7.32 4.76 -5.47
N ALA A 58 8.44 4.51 -4.82
CA ALA A 58 9.74 4.36 -5.49
C ALA A 58 9.94 2.96 -6.12
N GLY A 59 9.00 2.04 -5.91
CA GLY A 59 9.12 0.67 -6.42
C GLY A 59 10.03 -0.23 -5.59
N ALA A 60 10.48 0.23 -4.41
CA ALA A 60 11.31 -0.58 -3.52
C ALA A 60 10.48 -1.64 -2.77
N ILE A 61 9.21 -1.36 -2.52
CA ILE A 61 8.26 -2.32 -1.98
C ILE A 61 7.31 -2.74 -3.08
N THR A 62 7.14 -4.05 -3.27
CA THR A 62 6.16 -4.62 -4.20
C THR A 62 5.37 -5.71 -3.50
N VAL A 63 4.19 -6.05 -4.05
CA VAL A 63 3.29 -7.07 -3.50
C VAL A 63 2.93 -8.04 -4.64
N ASP A 64 3.09 -9.34 -4.40
CA ASP A 64 2.74 -10.35 -5.40
C ASP A 64 1.27 -10.79 -5.29
N ASP A 65 0.87 -11.76 -6.14
CA ASP A 65 -0.52 -12.22 -6.18
C ASP A 65 -0.94 -13.03 -4.93
N ASP A 66 0.03 -13.46 -4.13
CA ASP A 66 -0.22 -14.13 -2.86
C ASP A 66 -0.09 -13.16 -1.67
N LEU A 67 -0.03 -11.86 -1.95
CA LEU A 67 0.13 -10.79 -0.96
C LEU A 67 1.47 -10.84 -0.21
N ASN A 68 2.47 -11.50 -0.79
CA ASN A 68 3.82 -11.46 -0.23
C ASN A 68 4.47 -10.13 -0.56
N LEU A 69 5.06 -9.51 0.46
CA LEU A 69 5.82 -8.28 0.31
C LEU A 69 7.26 -8.58 -0.06
N SER A 70 7.81 -7.76 -0.94
CA SER A 70 9.25 -7.71 -1.21
C SER A 70 9.73 -6.30 -0.94
N ARG A 71 10.92 -6.19 -0.38
CA ARG A 71 11.58 -4.89 -0.15
C ARG A 71 12.98 -4.97 -0.70
N ASN A 72 13.27 -4.12 -1.71
CA ASN A 72 14.55 -4.14 -2.40
C ASN A 72 14.92 -5.54 -2.93
N GLY A 73 13.91 -6.27 -3.42
CA GLY A 73 14.08 -7.61 -3.96
C GLY A 73 14.15 -8.74 -2.94
N GLU A 74 14.06 -8.42 -1.65
CA GLU A 74 14.12 -9.43 -0.58
C GLU A 74 12.73 -9.66 0.03
N PRO A 75 12.41 -10.90 0.43
CA PRO A 75 11.14 -11.18 1.10
C PRO A 75 10.99 -10.32 2.37
N ALA A 76 9.81 -9.74 2.56
CA ALA A 76 9.55 -8.83 3.66
C ALA A 76 8.21 -9.11 4.38
N GLY A 77 7.74 -10.35 4.33
CA GLY A 77 6.51 -10.76 4.99
C GLY A 77 5.28 -10.67 4.09
N LYS A 78 4.12 -10.55 4.69
CA LYS A 78 2.85 -10.46 3.96
C LYS A 78 2.17 -9.12 4.18
N LEU A 79 1.48 -8.65 3.15
CA LEU A 79 0.64 -7.47 3.24
C LEU A 79 -0.55 -7.79 4.15
N HIS A 80 -0.78 -6.94 5.14
CA HIS A 80 -1.97 -7.05 5.99
C HIS A 80 -3.19 -6.59 5.20
N VAL A 81 -4.23 -7.43 5.15
CA VAL A 81 -5.44 -7.13 4.38
C VAL A 81 -6.68 -7.42 5.22
N VAL A 82 -7.62 -6.46 5.23
CA VAL A 82 -8.93 -6.66 5.84
C VAL A 82 -9.95 -6.93 4.73
N LYS A 83 -10.93 -7.77 5.03
CA LYS A 83 -11.93 -8.21 4.06
C LYS A 83 -12.74 -7.06 3.47
N GLU A 84 -13.02 -6.05 4.27
CA GLU A 84 -13.86 -4.91 3.90
C GLU A 84 -13.20 -3.97 2.89
N CYS A 85 -11.89 -4.04 2.74
CA CYS A 85 -11.14 -3.15 1.87
C CYS A 85 -9.92 -3.86 1.27
N HIS A 86 -10.20 -4.83 0.39
CA HIS A 86 -9.15 -5.62 -0.25
C HIS A 86 -8.56 -4.85 -1.44
N PRO A 87 -7.23 -4.75 -1.55
CA PRO A 87 -6.61 -4.10 -2.71
C PRO A 87 -6.82 -4.92 -3.98
N SER A 88 -6.87 -4.21 -5.13
CA SER A 88 -7.01 -4.84 -6.44
C SER A 88 -5.74 -5.57 -6.84
N PHE A 89 -5.83 -6.85 -7.15
CA PHE A 89 -4.69 -7.62 -7.65
C PHE A 89 -4.20 -7.09 -9.00
N GLU A 90 -5.12 -6.60 -9.85
CA GLU A 90 -4.77 -5.99 -11.13
C GLU A 90 -3.86 -4.78 -10.93
N GLN A 91 -4.19 -3.92 -9.98
CA GLN A 91 -3.39 -2.71 -9.73
C GLN A 91 -2.05 -3.05 -9.09
N LEU A 92 -2.02 -4.04 -8.20
CA LEU A 92 -0.76 -4.53 -7.62
C LEU A 92 0.17 -5.10 -8.69
N ALA A 93 -0.38 -5.83 -9.67
CA ALA A 93 0.39 -6.36 -10.79
C ALA A 93 0.95 -5.24 -11.66
N TYR A 94 0.15 -4.21 -11.94
CA TYR A 94 0.61 -3.04 -12.68
C TYR A 94 1.76 -2.34 -11.94
N HIS A 95 1.64 -2.17 -10.64
CA HIS A 95 2.68 -1.53 -9.82
C HIS A 95 3.99 -2.32 -9.91
N ARG A 96 3.94 -3.65 -9.77
CA ARG A 96 5.14 -4.49 -9.88
C ARG A 96 5.80 -4.35 -11.25
N ALA A 97 4.99 -4.35 -12.31
CA ALA A 97 5.51 -4.30 -13.68
C ALA A 97 6.17 -2.97 -14.03
N THR A 98 5.78 -1.89 -13.35
CA THR A 98 6.31 -0.54 -13.60
C THR A 98 7.30 -0.07 -12.55
N SER A 99 7.67 -0.93 -11.63
CA SER A 99 8.60 -0.60 -10.53
C SER A 99 10.06 -0.76 -10.93
#